data_a408d9f274706414f8eec2819690f3d4
#
_entry.id   a408d9f274706414f8eec2819690f3d4
#
_cell.length_a   1.000
_cell.length_b   1.000
_cell.length_c   1.000
_cell.angle_alpha   90.00
_cell.angle_beta   90.00
_cell.angle_gamma   90.00
#
_symmetry.space_group_name_H-M   'P 1'
#
loop_
_entity.id
_entity.type
_entity.pdbx_description
1 polymer ?
#
loop_
_entity_poly.entity_id
_entity_poly.type
_entity_poly.pdbx_seq_one_letter_code
_entity_poly.pdbx_strand_id
1 'polypeptide(L)'
;MALDGPDGILPKVQKTATNIMEKFGIPAFILADTTWGTCDLNSNGAKVLGAEILFNIGHTNKLETFENNVVMINAFDDISFERVLPKCIEKFKGKTISLITDSQHLHEVENVKNYLEKNDIIVKIGKGKGQLNDGQVFGCEFYPAIETKETADANLFLGQSNFHAAGIALSTKKPTYVLDPYFNELRDVTKFSETLEKKATLTIFKATNAQTFGIIVGLKEGQFAQLTALKFKKELELEGKSVQLFAMTDITNDRLKNFTGIDAFIQVACPRISTDNQFDKPVLSTPQATALLKLLRNEEINNYFEIPHWL
;
A
#
# COMPACT_ATOMS: atom_id res chain seq x y z
N MET A 1 -19.59 7.85 -19.87
CA MET A 1 -18.77 7.02 -18.98
C MET A 1 -17.47 7.70 -18.62
N ALA A 2 -16.79 7.26 -17.55
CA ALA A 2 -15.47 7.71 -17.16
C ALA A 2 -14.51 6.53 -17.08
N LEU A 3 -13.22 6.78 -17.30
CA LEU A 3 -12.13 5.80 -17.19
C LEU A 3 -11.02 6.41 -16.36
N ASP A 4 -10.42 5.63 -15.48
CA ASP A 4 -9.21 5.97 -14.74
C ASP A 4 -8.25 4.76 -14.64
N GLY A 5 -7.08 4.97 -14.06
CA GLY A 5 -6.10 3.94 -13.80
C GLY A 5 -4.78 4.53 -13.30
N PRO A 6 -3.82 3.70 -12.89
CA PRO A 6 -2.50 4.17 -12.48
C PRO A 6 -1.77 4.92 -13.60
N ASP A 7 -0.96 5.91 -13.23
CA ASP A 7 -0.23 6.78 -14.17
C ASP A 7 0.53 6.00 -15.24
N GLY A 8 1.13 4.87 -14.87
CA GLY A 8 1.92 4.04 -15.80
C GLY A 8 1.14 3.46 -16.98
N ILE A 9 -0.19 3.37 -16.89
CA ILE A 9 -1.04 2.83 -17.97
C ILE A 9 -1.99 3.87 -18.57
N LEU A 10 -1.95 5.13 -18.17
CA LEU A 10 -2.80 6.20 -18.73
C LEU A 10 -2.78 6.28 -20.26
N PRO A 11 -1.65 6.07 -20.96
CA PRO A 11 -1.66 6.00 -22.43
C PRO A 11 -2.54 4.85 -22.99
N LYS A 12 -2.59 3.71 -22.28
CA LYS A 12 -3.47 2.58 -22.66
C LYS A 12 -4.93 2.91 -22.36
N VAL A 13 -5.21 3.58 -21.23
CA VAL A 13 -6.56 4.09 -20.86
C VAL A 13 -7.05 5.07 -21.93
N GLN A 14 -6.20 6.00 -22.38
CA GLN A 14 -6.51 6.96 -23.42
C GLN A 14 -6.89 6.25 -24.74
N LYS A 15 -6.09 5.29 -25.16
CA LYS A 15 -6.40 4.50 -26.38
C LYS A 15 -7.74 3.75 -26.24
N THR A 16 -8.03 3.20 -25.06
CA THR A 16 -9.29 2.52 -24.78
C THR A 16 -10.47 3.48 -24.87
N ALA A 17 -10.36 4.67 -24.28
CA ALA A 17 -11.39 5.71 -24.36
C ALA A 17 -11.68 6.13 -25.81
N THR A 18 -10.63 6.34 -26.63
CA THR A 18 -10.74 6.66 -28.05
C THR A 18 -11.50 5.56 -28.80
N ASN A 19 -11.10 4.28 -28.62
CA ASN A 19 -11.77 3.15 -29.25
C ASN A 19 -13.25 3.03 -28.88
N ILE A 20 -13.60 3.34 -27.62
CA ILE A 20 -15.00 3.33 -27.15
C ILE A 20 -15.80 4.43 -27.87
N MET A 21 -15.26 5.63 -27.93
CA MET A 21 -15.92 6.76 -28.61
C MET A 21 -16.14 6.48 -30.10
N GLU A 22 -15.12 5.94 -30.79
CA GLU A 22 -15.20 5.60 -32.22
C GLU A 22 -16.18 4.46 -32.49
N LYS A 23 -16.14 3.40 -31.69
CA LYS A 23 -16.93 2.19 -31.92
C LYS A 23 -18.40 2.32 -31.51
N PHE A 24 -18.67 3.03 -30.43
CA PHE A 24 -19.99 3.07 -29.80
C PHE A 24 -20.66 4.47 -29.82
N GLY A 25 -19.92 5.52 -30.20
CA GLY A 25 -20.45 6.89 -30.20
C GLY A 25 -20.74 7.44 -28.79
N ILE A 26 -20.17 6.83 -27.74
CA ILE A 26 -20.45 7.20 -26.35
C ILE A 26 -19.31 8.10 -25.84
N PRO A 27 -19.61 9.30 -25.25
CA PRO A 27 -18.58 10.12 -24.63
C PRO A 27 -17.85 9.37 -23.52
N ALA A 28 -16.52 9.32 -23.62
CA ALA A 28 -15.64 8.68 -22.64
C ALA A 28 -14.64 9.70 -22.08
N PHE A 29 -14.79 10.04 -20.79
CA PHE A 29 -13.90 10.96 -20.09
C PHE A 29 -12.74 10.17 -19.43
N ILE A 30 -11.53 10.68 -19.56
CA ILE A 30 -10.37 10.14 -18.84
C ILE A 30 -10.19 10.99 -17.59
N LEU A 31 -10.28 10.38 -16.41
CA LEU A 31 -9.95 11.03 -15.16
C LEU A 31 -8.43 10.93 -14.99
N ALA A 32 -7.76 12.07 -15.16
CA ALA A 32 -6.30 12.13 -15.26
C ALA A 32 -5.60 12.45 -13.93
N ASP A 33 -6.35 12.61 -12.85
CA ASP A 33 -5.76 12.71 -11.51
C ASP A 33 -5.14 11.36 -11.10
N THR A 34 -3.98 11.43 -10.43
CA THR A 34 -3.28 10.23 -9.99
C THR A 34 -4.15 9.35 -9.10
N THR A 35 -4.27 8.08 -9.45
CA THR A 35 -4.98 7.04 -8.70
C THR A 35 -3.95 6.05 -8.15
N TRP A 36 -3.80 6.01 -6.83
CA TRP A 36 -2.75 5.22 -6.16
C TRP A 36 -3.12 3.76 -5.89
N GLY A 37 -4.41 3.43 -5.91
CA GLY A 37 -4.90 2.09 -5.61
C GLY A 37 -6.41 2.04 -5.52
N THR A 38 -6.95 0.89 -5.12
CA THR A 38 -8.41 0.70 -4.89
C THR A 38 -8.98 1.59 -3.79
N CYS A 39 -8.12 2.18 -2.95
CA CYS A 39 -8.51 3.15 -1.92
C CYS A 39 -8.59 4.60 -2.43
N ASP A 40 -8.31 4.84 -3.71
CA ASP A 40 -8.22 6.18 -4.32
C ASP A 40 -8.96 6.23 -5.66
N LEU A 41 -10.14 5.62 -5.72
CA LEU A 41 -10.97 5.63 -6.91
C LEU A 41 -11.59 7.03 -7.09
N ASN A 42 -11.58 7.53 -8.32
CA ASN A 42 -12.09 8.89 -8.60
C ASN A 42 -13.60 8.88 -8.92
N SER A 43 -14.41 8.22 -8.06
CA SER A 43 -15.86 8.10 -8.27
C SER A 43 -16.57 9.45 -8.11
N ASN A 44 -16.05 10.35 -7.27
CA ASN A 44 -16.55 11.71 -7.16
C ASN A 44 -16.34 12.51 -8.45
N GLY A 45 -15.19 12.38 -9.10
CA GLY A 45 -14.93 13.00 -10.41
C GLY A 45 -15.89 12.49 -11.48
N ALA A 46 -16.13 11.18 -11.54
CA ALA A 46 -17.09 10.58 -12.43
C ALA A 46 -18.52 11.11 -12.19
N LYS A 47 -18.92 11.24 -10.93
CA LYS A 47 -20.24 11.78 -10.53
C LYS A 47 -20.41 13.25 -10.94
N VAL A 48 -19.39 14.08 -10.74
CA VAL A 48 -19.41 15.51 -11.16
C VAL A 48 -19.58 15.64 -12.66
N LEU A 49 -18.99 14.73 -13.45
CA LEU A 49 -19.13 14.68 -14.91
C LEU A 49 -20.48 14.10 -15.37
N GLY A 50 -21.32 13.59 -14.46
CA GLY A 50 -22.55 12.88 -14.81
C GLY A 50 -22.30 11.54 -15.50
N ALA A 51 -21.13 10.93 -15.28
CA ALA A 51 -20.82 9.61 -15.82
C ALA A 51 -21.61 8.53 -15.06
N GLU A 52 -22.33 7.68 -15.78
CA GLU A 52 -23.12 6.59 -15.21
C GLU A 52 -22.26 5.43 -14.73
N ILE A 53 -21.08 5.23 -15.32
CA ILE A 53 -20.12 4.15 -15.00
C ILE A 53 -18.72 4.72 -15.01
N LEU A 54 -17.93 4.33 -14.01
CA LEU A 54 -16.47 4.50 -13.95
C LEU A 54 -15.80 3.15 -14.15
N PHE A 55 -14.93 3.04 -15.13
CA PHE A 55 -14.04 1.90 -15.32
C PHE A 55 -12.68 2.24 -14.74
N ASN A 56 -12.30 1.57 -13.64
CA ASN A 56 -10.93 1.62 -13.12
C ASN A 56 -10.12 0.46 -13.73
N ILE A 57 -9.07 0.80 -14.46
CA ILE A 57 -8.24 -0.16 -15.19
C ILE A 57 -6.90 -0.32 -14.46
N GLY A 58 -6.57 -1.55 -14.05
CA GLY A 58 -5.25 -1.90 -13.52
C GLY A 58 -5.15 -2.03 -12.00
N HIS A 59 -6.11 -1.52 -11.22
CA HIS A 59 -6.16 -1.80 -9.79
C HIS A 59 -6.95 -3.09 -9.52
N THR A 60 -6.29 -4.22 -9.69
CA THR A 60 -6.91 -5.54 -9.52
C THR A 60 -7.18 -5.84 -8.04
N ASN A 61 -8.42 -6.22 -7.74
CA ASN A 61 -8.80 -6.78 -6.46
C ASN A 61 -9.79 -7.94 -6.67
N LYS A 62 -10.21 -8.56 -5.57
CA LYS A 62 -11.16 -9.69 -5.60
C LYS A 62 -12.59 -9.29 -5.95
N LEU A 63 -12.94 -8.01 -5.84
CA LEU A 63 -14.27 -7.48 -6.14
C LEU A 63 -14.27 -6.89 -7.55
N GLU A 64 -15.18 -7.35 -8.39
CA GLU A 64 -15.31 -6.85 -9.77
C GLU A 64 -16.11 -5.55 -9.85
N THR A 65 -17.00 -5.30 -8.88
CA THR A 65 -17.84 -4.10 -8.82
C THR A 65 -17.83 -3.51 -7.42
N PHE A 66 -17.86 -2.18 -7.37
CA PHE A 66 -17.97 -1.40 -6.13
C PHE A 66 -19.30 -0.64 -6.10
N GLU A 67 -19.65 -0.11 -4.92
CA GLU A 67 -20.68 0.91 -4.81
C GLU A 67 -20.40 2.06 -5.79
N ASN A 68 -21.44 2.77 -6.21
CA ASN A 68 -21.36 3.91 -7.15
C ASN A 68 -21.01 3.57 -8.61
N ASN A 69 -21.37 2.40 -9.11
CA ASN A 69 -21.15 1.99 -10.51
C ASN A 69 -19.67 2.04 -10.96
N VAL A 70 -18.75 1.68 -10.07
CA VAL A 70 -17.35 1.47 -10.43
C VAL A 70 -17.13 0.02 -10.84
N VAL A 71 -16.56 -0.18 -12.02
CA VAL A 71 -16.18 -1.49 -12.56
C VAL A 71 -14.68 -1.60 -12.60
N MET A 72 -14.13 -2.62 -11.92
CA MET A 72 -12.70 -2.90 -11.90
C MET A 72 -12.31 -3.77 -13.09
N ILE A 73 -11.32 -3.33 -13.85
CA ILE A 73 -10.78 -4.07 -15.01
C ILE A 73 -9.33 -4.42 -14.72
N ASN A 74 -9.05 -5.71 -14.71
CA ASN A 74 -7.68 -6.20 -14.52
C ASN A 74 -6.80 -5.80 -15.71
N ALA A 75 -5.60 -5.33 -15.41
CA ALA A 75 -4.54 -5.12 -16.39
C ALA A 75 -3.27 -5.78 -15.87
N PHE A 76 -2.92 -6.89 -16.49
CA PHE A 76 -1.71 -7.63 -16.16
C PHE A 76 -0.55 -7.18 -17.04
N ASP A 77 0.67 -7.36 -16.54
CA ASP A 77 1.89 -7.14 -17.31
C ASP A 77 2.33 -8.45 -17.95
N ASP A 78 2.60 -8.42 -19.26
CA ASP A 78 2.98 -9.59 -20.05
C ASP A 78 4.48 -9.99 -19.90
N ILE A 79 5.22 -9.32 -18.99
CA ILE A 79 6.63 -9.63 -18.79
C ILE A 79 6.82 -11.00 -18.14
N SER A 80 7.65 -11.85 -18.75
CA SER A 80 7.94 -13.20 -18.25
C SER A 80 9.00 -13.18 -17.14
N PHE A 81 8.81 -14.02 -16.12
CA PHE A 81 9.78 -14.27 -15.05
C PHE A 81 10.83 -15.34 -15.42
N GLU A 82 10.71 -16.06 -16.54
CA GLU A 82 11.58 -17.17 -16.90
C GLU A 82 13.07 -16.85 -16.83
N ARG A 83 13.48 -15.64 -17.25
CA ARG A 83 14.89 -15.22 -17.27
C ARG A 83 15.47 -14.98 -15.89
N VAL A 84 14.65 -14.55 -14.93
CA VAL A 84 15.08 -14.18 -13.58
C VAL A 84 14.95 -15.33 -12.59
N LEU A 85 14.05 -16.28 -12.82
CA LEU A 85 13.77 -17.42 -11.94
C LEU A 85 15.00 -18.26 -11.56
N PRO A 86 16.01 -18.53 -12.44
CA PRO A 86 17.20 -19.27 -12.07
C PRO A 86 17.98 -18.68 -10.88
N LYS A 87 17.90 -17.36 -10.65
CA LYS A 87 18.56 -16.69 -9.51
C LYS A 87 17.98 -17.10 -8.15
N CYS A 88 16.73 -17.59 -8.12
CA CYS A 88 16.09 -18.09 -6.93
C CYS A 88 16.66 -19.44 -6.47
N ILE A 89 17.10 -20.29 -7.39
CA ILE A 89 17.52 -21.66 -7.09
C ILE A 89 18.73 -21.65 -6.16
N GLU A 90 19.76 -20.87 -6.49
CA GLU A 90 20.96 -20.75 -5.66
C GLU A 90 20.65 -20.25 -4.25
N LYS A 91 19.72 -19.30 -4.15
CA LYS A 91 19.38 -18.61 -2.88
C LYS A 91 18.45 -19.41 -1.98
N PHE A 92 17.50 -20.16 -2.56
CA PHE A 92 16.37 -20.73 -1.83
C PHE A 92 16.23 -22.25 -1.89
N LYS A 93 17.16 -22.96 -2.55
CA LYS A 93 17.13 -24.42 -2.61
C LYS A 93 17.00 -25.04 -1.21
N GLY A 94 16.03 -25.93 -1.03
CA GLY A 94 15.73 -26.59 0.24
C GLY A 94 15.04 -25.70 1.30
N LYS A 95 14.64 -24.46 0.95
CA LYS A 95 13.95 -23.53 1.84
C LYS A 95 12.47 -23.45 1.53
N THR A 96 11.71 -22.98 2.50
CA THR A 96 10.30 -22.61 2.35
C THR A 96 10.20 -21.11 2.13
N ILE A 97 9.56 -20.70 1.04
CA ILE A 97 9.32 -19.27 0.74
C ILE A 97 7.84 -18.94 0.71
N SER A 98 7.50 -17.74 1.18
CA SER A 98 6.20 -17.12 0.96
C SER A 98 6.23 -16.37 -0.37
N LEU A 99 5.43 -16.80 -1.35
CA LEU A 99 5.34 -16.18 -2.66
C LEU A 99 4.23 -15.12 -2.65
N ILE A 100 4.59 -13.89 -2.97
CA ILE A 100 3.75 -12.71 -2.81
C ILE A 100 3.88 -11.82 -4.03
N THR A 101 2.82 -11.12 -4.40
CA THR A 101 2.84 -10.19 -5.54
C THR A 101 1.87 -9.03 -5.33
N ASP A 102 1.89 -8.08 -6.25
CA ASP A 102 0.86 -7.07 -6.45
C ASP A 102 -0.15 -7.48 -7.54
N SER A 103 -1.01 -6.55 -7.93
CA SER A 103 -2.04 -6.78 -8.95
C SER A 103 -1.49 -7.19 -10.31
N GLN A 104 -0.32 -6.64 -10.69
CA GLN A 104 0.18 -6.70 -12.08
C GLN A 104 0.65 -8.09 -12.47
N HIS A 105 1.12 -8.89 -11.51
CA HIS A 105 1.74 -10.20 -11.74
C HIS A 105 0.97 -11.37 -11.11
N LEU A 106 -0.28 -11.19 -10.70
CA LEU A 106 -1.10 -12.25 -10.12
C LEU A 106 -1.21 -13.49 -11.01
N HIS A 107 -1.30 -13.30 -12.32
CA HIS A 107 -1.40 -14.38 -13.30
C HIS A 107 -0.13 -15.25 -13.38
N GLU A 108 1.03 -14.72 -12.94
CA GLU A 108 2.31 -15.45 -12.97
C GLU A 108 2.56 -16.28 -11.70
N VAL A 109 1.77 -16.12 -10.65
CA VAL A 109 2.00 -16.77 -9.35
C VAL A 109 2.10 -18.29 -9.46
N GLU A 110 1.19 -18.94 -10.19
CA GLU A 110 1.21 -20.40 -10.36
C GLU A 110 2.37 -20.88 -11.25
N ASN A 111 2.72 -20.12 -12.29
CA ASN A 111 3.86 -20.44 -13.16
C ASN A 111 5.18 -20.40 -12.37
N VAL A 112 5.37 -19.33 -11.59
CA VAL A 112 6.55 -19.15 -10.73
C VAL A 112 6.61 -20.23 -9.67
N LYS A 113 5.50 -20.50 -8.96
CA LYS A 113 5.41 -21.57 -7.96
C LYS A 113 5.84 -22.91 -8.54
N ASN A 114 5.23 -23.31 -9.67
CA ASN A 114 5.53 -24.59 -10.31
C ASN A 114 7.02 -24.72 -10.70
N TYR A 115 7.64 -23.63 -11.16
CA TYR A 115 9.06 -23.61 -11.46
C TYR A 115 9.92 -23.79 -10.19
N LEU A 116 9.61 -23.09 -9.12
CA LEU A 116 10.37 -23.14 -7.87
C LEU A 116 10.25 -24.51 -7.20
N GLU A 117 9.06 -25.11 -7.16
CA GLU A 117 8.83 -26.43 -6.57
C GLU A 117 9.55 -27.54 -7.34
N LYS A 118 9.65 -27.45 -8.68
CA LYS A 118 10.47 -28.37 -9.50
C LYS A 118 11.97 -28.29 -9.21
N ASN A 119 12.42 -27.23 -8.53
CA ASN A 119 13.81 -26.99 -8.19
C ASN A 119 14.08 -27.07 -6.68
N ASP A 120 13.34 -27.92 -5.96
CA ASP A 120 13.50 -28.20 -4.53
C ASP A 120 13.28 -26.97 -3.61
N ILE A 121 12.39 -26.05 -3.98
CA ILE A 121 11.99 -24.91 -3.16
C ILE A 121 10.53 -25.10 -2.76
N ILE A 122 10.23 -25.09 -1.46
CA ILE A 122 8.85 -25.20 -0.97
C ILE A 122 8.18 -23.83 -1.06
N VAL A 123 7.03 -23.75 -1.73
CA VAL A 123 6.32 -22.50 -1.94
C VAL A 123 5.02 -22.47 -1.11
N LYS A 124 4.82 -21.38 -0.37
CA LYS A 124 3.58 -21.07 0.34
C LYS A 124 2.95 -19.83 -0.27
N ILE A 125 1.66 -19.90 -0.53
CA ILE A 125 0.84 -18.75 -0.97
C ILE A 125 -0.21 -18.55 0.11
N GLY A 126 -0.13 -17.43 0.81
CA GLY A 126 -1.07 -17.11 1.88
C GLY A 126 -2.43 -16.68 1.33
N LYS A 127 -3.48 -16.89 2.11
CA LYS A 127 -4.85 -16.53 1.76
C LYS A 127 -5.08 -15.03 1.79
N GLY A 128 -5.75 -14.53 0.75
CA GLY A 128 -6.23 -13.16 0.73
C GLY A 128 -7.38 -12.95 1.72
N LYS A 129 -7.52 -11.72 2.18
CA LYS A 129 -8.63 -11.29 3.04
C LYS A 129 -9.27 -10.02 2.47
N GLY A 130 -10.61 -9.91 2.56
CA GLY A 130 -11.33 -8.76 2.04
C GLY A 130 -11.19 -8.64 0.52
N GLN A 131 -10.55 -7.59 0.05
CA GLN A 131 -10.34 -7.30 -1.37
C GLN A 131 -9.10 -7.99 -1.96
N LEU A 132 -8.25 -8.63 -1.15
CA LEU A 132 -7.03 -9.28 -1.60
C LEU A 132 -7.31 -10.67 -2.19
N ASN A 133 -6.68 -10.99 -3.31
CA ASN A 133 -6.52 -12.34 -3.80
C ASN A 133 -5.46 -13.10 -2.99
N ASP A 134 -5.40 -14.44 -3.12
CA ASP A 134 -4.36 -15.25 -2.50
C ASP A 134 -2.97 -14.80 -3.03
N GLY A 135 -2.01 -14.62 -2.14
CA GLY A 135 -0.67 -14.12 -2.45
C GLY A 135 -0.59 -12.63 -2.79
N GLN A 136 -1.70 -11.91 -2.92
CA GLN A 136 -1.71 -10.48 -3.23
C GLN A 136 -1.53 -9.62 -1.98
N VAL A 137 -0.77 -8.53 -2.12
CA VAL A 137 -0.68 -7.48 -1.09
C VAL A 137 -1.00 -6.11 -1.70
N PHE A 138 -1.51 -5.22 -0.84
CA PHE A 138 -1.50 -3.78 -1.10
C PHE A 138 -0.37 -3.12 -0.31
N GLY A 139 -0.15 -1.83 -0.54
CA GLY A 139 0.88 -1.08 0.20
C GLY A 139 0.60 -0.92 1.71
N CYS A 140 -0.58 -1.30 2.17
CA CYS A 140 -1.06 -1.19 3.56
C CYS A 140 -1.71 -2.47 4.09
N GLU A 141 -1.88 -3.51 3.27
CA GLU A 141 -2.50 -4.78 3.65
C GLU A 141 -1.61 -5.96 3.26
N PHE A 142 -1.22 -6.78 4.24
CA PHE A 142 -0.22 -7.82 4.14
C PHE A 142 -0.72 -9.18 4.64
N TYR A 143 -2.04 -9.43 4.63
CA TYR A 143 -2.64 -10.67 5.16
C TYR A 143 -1.99 -11.95 4.63
N PRO A 144 -1.77 -12.13 3.31
CA PRO A 144 -1.14 -13.34 2.79
C PRO A 144 0.29 -13.55 3.29
N ALA A 145 1.06 -12.47 3.45
CA ALA A 145 2.42 -12.53 3.98
C ALA A 145 2.45 -12.91 5.47
N ILE A 146 1.54 -12.35 6.26
CA ILE A 146 1.40 -12.64 7.70
C ILE A 146 0.96 -14.09 7.93
N GLU A 147 0.04 -14.63 7.13
CA GLU A 147 -0.43 -15.99 7.27
C GLU A 147 0.70 -17.02 7.12
N THR A 148 1.63 -16.76 6.23
CA THR A 148 2.73 -17.70 5.93
C THR A 148 4.00 -17.46 6.76
N LYS A 149 4.09 -16.35 7.51
CA LYS A 149 5.33 -15.91 8.16
C LYS A 149 5.97 -16.93 9.10
N GLU A 150 5.17 -17.73 9.83
CA GLU A 150 5.68 -18.69 10.78
C GLU A 150 6.27 -19.95 10.10
N THR A 151 5.84 -20.23 8.88
CA THR A 151 6.23 -21.42 8.13
C THR A 151 7.22 -21.15 7.00
N ALA A 152 7.42 -19.88 6.64
CA ALA A 152 8.35 -19.47 5.59
C ALA A 152 9.69 -18.98 6.16
N ASP A 153 10.79 -19.34 5.50
CA ASP A 153 12.13 -18.86 5.82
C ASP A 153 12.36 -17.43 5.30
N ALA A 154 11.71 -17.09 4.18
CA ALA A 154 11.82 -15.79 3.52
C ALA A 154 10.56 -15.47 2.70
N ASN A 155 10.39 -14.19 2.38
CA ASN A 155 9.39 -13.73 1.41
C ASN A 155 10.03 -13.50 0.05
N LEU A 156 9.34 -13.88 -1.01
CA LEU A 156 9.68 -13.58 -2.40
C LEU A 156 8.54 -12.78 -3.03
N PHE A 157 8.79 -11.51 -3.31
CA PHE A 157 7.85 -10.63 -3.97
C PHE A 157 8.09 -10.62 -5.47
N LEU A 158 7.08 -10.93 -6.26
CA LEU A 158 7.11 -10.86 -7.73
C LEU A 158 6.79 -9.44 -8.17
N GLY A 159 7.69 -8.81 -8.89
CA GLY A 159 7.55 -7.44 -9.41
C GLY A 159 8.80 -6.59 -9.19
N GLN A 160 8.69 -5.29 -9.42
CA GLN A 160 9.82 -4.36 -9.28
C GLN A 160 9.76 -3.48 -8.01
N SER A 161 8.64 -3.50 -7.30
CA SER A 161 8.31 -2.51 -6.29
C SER A 161 9.01 -2.75 -4.94
N ASN A 162 10.03 -1.96 -4.64
CA ASN A 162 10.58 -1.90 -3.28
C ASN A 162 9.55 -1.45 -2.23
N PHE A 163 8.55 -0.70 -2.64
CA PHE A 163 7.47 -0.20 -1.80
C PHE A 163 6.66 -1.34 -1.15
N HIS A 164 6.15 -2.28 -1.97
CA HIS A 164 5.39 -3.44 -1.47
C HIS A 164 6.31 -4.38 -0.69
N ALA A 165 7.49 -4.68 -1.22
CA ALA A 165 8.44 -5.58 -0.60
C ALA A 165 8.92 -5.10 0.79
N ALA A 166 9.16 -3.80 0.96
CA ALA A 166 9.50 -3.23 2.26
C ALA A 166 8.34 -3.33 3.26
N GLY A 167 7.09 -3.11 2.81
CA GLY A 167 5.90 -3.32 3.64
C GLY A 167 5.79 -4.77 4.12
N ILE A 168 6.02 -5.74 3.23
CA ILE A 168 6.07 -7.16 3.56
C ILE A 168 7.15 -7.44 4.60
N ALA A 169 8.38 -6.94 4.40
CA ALA A 169 9.47 -7.13 5.34
C ALA A 169 9.15 -6.57 6.73
N LEU A 170 8.57 -5.37 6.79
CA LEU A 170 8.19 -4.70 8.03
C LEU A 170 7.05 -5.43 8.76
N SER A 171 6.07 -5.94 8.02
CA SER A 171 4.91 -6.63 8.60
C SER A 171 5.20 -8.05 9.04
N THR A 172 6.18 -8.74 8.43
CA THR A 172 6.50 -10.15 8.73
C THR A 172 7.77 -10.32 9.57
N LYS A 173 8.66 -9.33 9.56
CA LYS A 173 10.02 -9.42 10.14
C LYS A 173 10.87 -10.55 9.56
N LYS A 174 10.57 -10.96 8.33
CA LYS A 174 11.31 -12.00 7.60
C LYS A 174 12.18 -11.38 6.50
N PRO A 175 13.31 -12.01 6.16
CA PRO A 175 14.09 -11.64 4.97
C PRO A 175 13.18 -11.58 3.75
N THR A 176 13.24 -10.48 3.00
CA THR A 176 12.35 -10.25 1.87
C THR A 176 13.16 -9.89 0.63
N TYR A 177 12.82 -10.55 -0.47
CA TYR A 177 13.49 -10.42 -1.75
C TYR A 177 12.49 -10.03 -2.82
N VAL A 178 12.92 -9.18 -3.74
CA VAL A 178 12.19 -8.80 -4.95
C VAL A 178 12.73 -9.61 -6.12
N LEU A 179 11.89 -10.36 -6.80
CA LEU A 179 12.19 -11.00 -8.07
C LEU A 179 11.73 -10.07 -9.18
N ASP A 180 12.68 -9.32 -9.75
CA ASP A 180 12.42 -8.25 -10.71
C ASP A 180 12.69 -8.74 -12.14
N PRO A 181 11.63 -8.93 -12.96
CA PRO A 181 11.80 -9.38 -14.32
C PRO A 181 12.28 -8.28 -15.27
N TYR A 182 12.08 -7.00 -14.94
CA TYR A 182 12.48 -5.86 -15.77
C TYR A 182 13.98 -5.65 -15.74
N PHE A 183 14.58 -5.68 -14.54
CA PHE A 183 16.03 -5.56 -14.36
C PHE A 183 16.74 -6.90 -14.30
N ASN A 184 15.99 -8.01 -14.46
CA ASN A 184 16.53 -9.37 -14.40
C ASN A 184 17.37 -9.58 -13.12
N GLU A 185 16.82 -9.27 -11.96
CA GLU A 185 17.54 -9.36 -10.67
C GLU A 185 16.71 -9.98 -9.55
N LEU A 186 17.42 -10.59 -8.60
CA LEU A 186 16.90 -10.97 -7.28
C LEU A 186 17.50 -10.03 -6.25
N ARG A 187 16.71 -9.08 -5.74
CA ARG A 187 17.16 -8.00 -4.87
C ARG A 187 16.72 -8.21 -3.43
N ASP A 188 17.66 -8.15 -2.49
CA ASP A 188 17.39 -8.17 -1.05
C ASP A 188 16.98 -6.77 -0.58
N VAL A 189 15.80 -6.64 0.02
CA VAL A 189 15.28 -5.37 0.55
C VAL A 189 15.33 -5.28 2.08
N THR A 190 15.94 -6.24 2.76
CA THR A 190 16.00 -6.29 4.22
C THR A 190 16.62 -5.02 4.82
N LYS A 191 17.79 -4.62 4.35
CA LYS A 191 18.46 -3.39 4.82
C LYS A 191 17.68 -2.11 4.50
N PHE A 192 16.97 -2.10 3.38
CA PHE A 192 16.12 -0.96 3.00
C PHE A 192 14.94 -0.83 3.97
N SER A 193 14.26 -1.94 4.28
CA SER A 193 13.15 -1.95 5.24
C SER A 193 13.58 -1.58 6.66
N GLU A 194 14.75 -2.07 7.12
CA GLU A 194 15.33 -1.67 8.41
C GLU A 194 15.60 -0.15 8.48
N THR A 195 16.05 0.44 7.39
CA THR A 195 16.29 1.89 7.32
C THR A 195 14.99 2.67 7.40
N LEU A 196 13.93 2.19 6.75
CA LEU A 196 12.59 2.79 6.86
C LEU A 196 12.05 2.69 8.29
N GLU A 197 12.19 1.54 8.94
CA GLU A 197 11.75 1.36 10.33
C GLU A 197 12.51 2.28 11.29
N LYS A 198 13.82 2.40 11.15
CA LYS A 198 14.62 3.33 11.95
C LYS A 198 14.16 4.77 11.79
N LYS A 199 13.88 5.23 10.55
CA LYS A 199 13.34 6.56 10.29
C LYS A 199 11.97 6.75 10.95
N ALA A 200 11.07 5.76 10.81
CA ALA A 200 9.75 5.79 11.40
C ALA A 200 9.83 5.85 12.93
N THR A 201 10.70 5.06 13.54
CA THR A 201 10.95 5.05 14.99
C THR A 201 11.49 6.40 15.48
N LEU A 202 12.46 6.99 14.76
CA LEU A 202 12.96 8.33 15.10
C LEU A 202 11.86 9.41 15.03
N THR A 203 10.94 9.28 14.07
CA THR A 203 9.79 10.20 13.95
C THR A 203 8.84 10.05 15.15
N ILE A 204 8.60 8.82 15.62
CA ILE A 204 7.81 8.57 16.83
C ILE A 204 8.46 9.25 18.05
N PHE A 205 9.77 9.04 18.27
CA PHE A 205 10.50 9.67 19.37
C PHE A 205 10.49 11.21 19.31
N LYS A 206 10.62 11.80 18.12
CA LYS A 206 10.47 13.26 17.96
C LYS A 206 9.08 13.73 18.38
N ALA A 207 8.04 12.97 18.04
CA ALA A 207 6.65 13.33 18.37
C ALA A 207 6.33 13.24 19.88
N THR A 208 7.11 12.53 20.71
CA THR A 208 6.87 12.50 22.17
C THR A 208 6.96 13.87 22.82
N ASN A 209 7.79 14.78 22.27
CA ASN A 209 7.96 16.14 22.76
C ASN A 209 6.83 17.10 22.33
N ALA A 210 5.98 16.70 21.40
CA ALA A 210 4.88 17.51 20.89
C ALA A 210 3.83 17.75 21.99
N GLN A 211 3.31 18.97 22.07
CA GLN A 211 2.20 19.34 22.95
C GLN A 211 0.90 19.49 22.18
N THR A 212 0.98 19.94 20.93
CA THR A 212 -0.17 20.15 20.06
C THR A 212 -0.11 19.24 18.84
N PHE A 213 -1.12 18.39 18.70
CA PHE A 213 -1.25 17.43 17.60
C PHE A 213 -2.31 17.85 16.59
N GLY A 214 -2.01 17.70 15.31
CA GLY A 214 -3.01 17.73 14.25
C GLY A 214 -3.36 16.30 13.82
N ILE A 215 -4.63 15.91 13.90
CA ILE A 215 -5.07 14.62 13.36
C ILE A 215 -5.75 14.84 12.02
N ILE A 216 -5.26 14.16 10.99
CA ILE A 216 -5.69 14.34 9.60
C ILE A 216 -6.50 13.13 9.14
N VAL A 217 -7.75 13.38 8.76
CA VAL A 217 -8.62 12.43 8.08
C VAL A 217 -8.43 12.60 6.58
N GLY A 218 -8.15 11.51 5.85
CA GLY A 218 -8.12 11.50 4.39
C GLY A 218 -9.52 11.63 3.81
N LEU A 219 -9.67 12.41 2.73
CA LEU A 219 -10.94 12.60 2.02
C LEU A 219 -11.09 11.71 0.78
N LYS A 220 -10.10 10.90 0.45
CA LYS A 220 -10.19 9.88 -0.58
C LYS A 220 -11.03 8.70 -0.09
N GLU A 221 -11.83 8.10 -0.96
CA GLU A 221 -12.90 7.16 -0.56
C GLU A 221 -12.43 6.01 0.34
N GLY A 222 -11.38 5.29 -0.04
CA GLY A 222 -10.84 4.18 0.74
C GLY A 222 -9.84 4.60 1.82
N GLN A 223 -9.66 5.90 2.05
CA GLN A 223 -8.72 6.45 3.05
C GLN A 223 -9.45 7.23 4.16
N PHE A 224 -10.77 7.13 4.22
CA PHE A 224 -11.60 7.83 5.19
C PHE A 224 -11.76 7.01 6.48
N ALA A 225 -11.14 7.46 7.57
CA ALA A 225 -11.14 6.77 8.86
C ALA A 225 -11.45 7.72 10.02
N GLN A 226 -12.64 8.35 9.98
CA GLN A 226 -13.07 9.34 10.98
C GLN A 226 -13.09 8.78 12.40
N LEU A 227 -13.58 7.55 12.60
CA LEU A 227 -13.67 6.94 13.92
C LEU A 227 -12.28 6.71 14.54
N THR A 228 -11.31 6.32 13.72
CA THR A 228 -9.90 6.17 14.14
C THR A 228 -9.31 7.53 14.57
N ALA A 229 -9.60 8.59 13.81
CA ALA A 229 -9.17 9.95 14.18
C ALA A 229 -9.74 10.40 15.53
N LEU A 230 -11.02 10.18 15.74
CA LEU A 230 -11.68 10.53 17.02
C LEU A 230 -11.16 9.69 18.20
N LYS A 231 -10.81 8.42 17.96
CA LYS A 231 -10.15 7.58 18.97
C LYS A 231 -8.79 8.16 19.35
N PHE A 232 -7.92 8.45 18.38
CA PHE A 232 -6.60 9.05 18.66
C PHE A 232 -6.72 10.41 19.34
N LYS A 233 -7.70 11.24 18.96
CA LYS A 233 -7.96 12.50 19.64
C LYS A 233 -8.21 12.27 21.14
N LYS A 234 -9.15 11.40 21.48
CA LYS A 234 -9.48 11.07 22.86
C LYS A 234 -8.27 10.54 23.63
N GLU A 235 -7.53 9.59 23.05
CA GLU A 235 -6.35 9.00 23.69
C GLU A 235 -5.24 10.03 23.97
N LEU A 236 -4.96 10.93 23.03
CA LEU A 236 -3.97 11.99 23.20
C LEU A 236 -4.40 13.03 24.25
N GLU A 237 -5.69 13.40 24.26
CA GLU A 237 -6.23 14.31 25.28
C GLU A 237 -6.13 13.74 26.71
N LEU A 238 -6.29 12.40 26.86
CA LEU A 238 -6.06 11.70 28.14
C LEU A 238 -4.58 11.77 28.58
N GLU A 239 -3.65 11.84 27.65
CA GLU A 239 -2.22 12.05 27.90
C GLU A 239 -1.84 13.55 28.02
N GLY A 240 -2.82 14.44 28.17
CA GLY A 240 -2.62 15.89 28.41
C GLY A 240 -2.19 16.65 27.15
N LYS A 241 -2.40 16.12 25.93
CA LYS A 241 -2.05 16.78 24.68
C LYS A 241 -3.23 17.60 24.14
N SER A 242 -2.92 18.73 23.49
CA SER A 242 -3.90 19.49 22.69
C SER A 242 -4.07 18.86 21.32
N VAL A 243 -5.32 18.78 20.80
CA VAL A 243 -5.59 18.13 19.54
C VAL A 243 -6.50 18.97 18.65
N GLN A 244 -6.12 19.14 17.39
CA GLN A 244 -6.95 19.71 16.33
C GLN A 244 -7.23 18.68 15.25
N LEU A 245 -8.44 18.69 14.68
CA LEU A 245 -8.84 17.79 13.60
C LEU A 245 -8.76 18.51 12.26
N PHE A 246 -8.21 17.81 11.27
CA PHE A 246 -8.07 18.27 9.89
C PHE A 246 -8.68 17.25 8.92
N ALA A 247 -9.11 17.71 7.77
CA ALA A 247 -9.54 16.88 6.65
C ALA A 247 -8.83 17.34 5.38
N MET A 248 -8.19 16.41 4.66
CA MET A 248 -7.41 16.74 3.45
C MET A 248 -7.51 15.62 2.42
N THR A 249 -7.58 15.99 1.14
CA THR A 249 -7.44 15.06 0.04
C THR A 249 -5.97 14.67 -0.17
N ASP A 250 -5.08 15.68 -0.19
CA ASP A 250 -3.65 15.49 -0.38
C ASP A 250 -2.88 16.00 0.84
N ILE A 251 -2.13 15.11 1.45
CA ILE A 251 -1.32 15.39 2.64
C ILE A 251 0.12 15.60 2.19
N THR A 252 0.52 16.87 2.07
CA THR A 252 1.86 17.26 1.63
C THR A 252 2.57 18.13 2.66
N ASN A 253 3.91 18.10 2.64
CA ASN A 253 4.71 18.93 3.55
C ASN A 253 4.35 20.43 3.44
N ASP A 254 4.17 20.94 2.22
CA ASP A 254 3.87 22.35 1.99
C ASP A 254 2.50 22.78 2.55
N ARG A 255 1.50 21.90 2.51
CA ARG A 255 0.21 22.15 3.16
C ARG A 255 0.34 22.17 4.69
N LEU A 256 1.11 21.22 5.26
CA LEU A 256 1.27 21.11 6.70
C LEU A 256 2.08 22.26 7.31
N LYS A 257 3.02 22.86 6.58
CA LYS A 257 3.78 24.03 7.02
C LYS A 257 2.90 25.24 7.39
N ASN A 258 1.70 25.36 6.79
CA ASN A 258 0.79 26.47 7.08
C ASN A 258 0.21 26.41 8.50
N PHE A 259 0.28 25.27 9.19
CA PHE A 259 -0.27 25.11 10.54
C PHE A 259 0.85 25.26 11.58
N THR A 260 1.29 26.49 11.80
CA THR A 260 2.45 26.84 12.66
C THR A 260 2.27 26.43 14.12
N GLY A 261 1.02 26.43 14.64
CA GLY A 261 0.70 26.03 16.00
C GLY A 261 0.62 24.54 16.27
N ILE A 262 0.87 23.68 15.26
CA ILE A 262 0.89 22.22 15.42
C ILE A 262 2.33 21.75 15.49
N ASP A 263 2.66 20.95 16.49
CA ASP A 263 4.01 20.39 16.71
C ASP A 263 4.22 19.08 15.93
N ALA A 264 3.20 18.22 15.86
CA ALA A 264 3.24 16.94 15.17
C ALA A 264 1.86 16.59 14.57
N PHE A 265 1.86 15.75 13.54
CA PHE A 265 0.63 15.27 12.91
C PHE A 265 0.49 13.75 13.02
N ILE A 266 -0.76 13.31 13.14
CA ILE A 266 -1.17 11.91 12.93
C ILE A 266 -2.11 11.90 11.74
N GLN A 267 -1.83 11.11 10.73
CA GLN A 267 -2.73 10.93 9.60
C GLN A 267 -3.32 9.52 9.60
N VAL A 268 -4.63 9.43 9.47
CA VAL A 268 -5.39 8.18 9.41
C VAL A 268 -5.90 7.90 8.00
N ALA A 269 -5.09 8.29 7.00
CA ALA A 269 -5.37 8.09 5.58
C ALA A 269 -4.56 6.89 5.05
N CYS A 270 -3.44 7.14 4.39
CA CYS A 270 -2.58 6.10 3.86
C CYS A 270 -1.31 5.99 4.71
N PRO A 271 -1.00 4.85 5.34
CA PRO A 271 0.16 4.70 6.22
C PRO A 271 1.48 5.00 5.50
N ARG A 272 1.51 4.82 4.20
CA ARG A 272 2.70 5.07 3.36
C ARG A 272 3.05 6.55 3.22
N ILE A 273 2.09 7.46 3.44
CA ILE A 273 2.37 8.90 3.44
C ILE A 273 3.47 9.23 4.46
N SER A 274 3.38 8.68 5.66
CA SER A 274 4.34 8.95 6.73
C SER A 274 5.65 8.21 6.60
N THR A 275 5.67 7.05 5.93
CA THR A 275 6.88 6.24 5.77
C THR A 275 7.70 6.65 4.55
N ASP A 276 7.05 7.09 3.48
CA ASP A 276 7.68 7.29 2.18
C ASP A 276 8.05 8.75 1.90
N ASN A 277 7.39 9.70 2.57
CA ASN A 277 7.64 11.11 2.37
C ASN A 277 8.52 11.72 3.47
N GLN A 278 9.04 12.89 3.19
CA GLN A 278 9.78 13.72 4.14
C GLN A 278 8.91 14.91 4.56
N PHE A 279 8.83 15.10 5.86
CA PHE A 279 8.10 16.20 6.47
C PHE A 279 9.01 16.96 7.44
N ASP A 280 8.83 18.27 7.54
CA ASP A 280 9.58 19.11 8.47
C ASP A 280 9.17 18.85 9.92
N LYS A 281 7.88 18.58 10.14
CA LYS A 281 7.31 18.16 11.43
C LYS A 281 7.07 16.66 11.44
N PRO A 282 7.06 15.99 12.60
CA PRO A 282 6.67 14.59 12.67
C PRO A 282 5.26 14.37 12.11
N VAL A 283 5.13 13.43 11.16
CA VAL A 283 3.85 12.97 10.61
C VAL A 283 3.77 11.46 10.78
N LEU A 284 2.86 11.00 11.62
CA LEU A 284 2.73 9.60 12.03
C LEU A 284 1.56 8.93 11.30
N SER A 285 1.76 7.69 10.89
CA SER A 285 0.69 6.79 10.46
C SER A 285 0.00 6.14 11.66
N THR A 286 -1.09 5.42 11.44
CA THR A 286 -1.84 4.69 12.49
C THR A 286 -0.96 3.76 13.34
N PRO A 287 -0.08 2.87 12.77
CA PRO A 287 0.83 2.07 13.58
C PRO A 287 1.83 2.89 14.40
N GLN A 288 2.37 3.96 13.82
CA GLN A 288 3.30 4.86 14.51
C GLN A 288 2.61 5.65 15.64
N ALA A 289 1.37 6.10 15.42
CA ALA A 289 0.58 6.80 16.43
C ALA A 289 0.23 5.88 17.61
N THR A 290 -0.07 4.61 17.32
CA THR A 290 -0.28 3.59 18.35
C THR A 290 0.99 3.36 19.17
N ALA A 291 2.16 3.31 18.52
CA ALA A 291 3.44 3.23 19.21
C ALA A 291 3.75 4.50 20.03
N LEU A 292 3.42 5.69 19.51
CA LEU A 292 3.56 6.94 20.27
C LEU A 292 2.75 6.91 21.57
N LEU A 293 1.49 6.48 21.53
CA LEU A 293 0.65 6.39 22.75
C LEU A 293 1.26 5.45 23.78
N LYS A 294 1.84 4.33 23.37
CA LYS A 294 2.59 3.43 24.27
C LYS A 294 3.75 4.15 24.95
N LEU A 295 4.58 4.87 24.16
CA LEU A 295 5.70 5.65 24.73
C LEU A 295 5.24 6.73 25.73
N LEU A 296 4.14 7.43 25.43
CA LEU A 296 3.59 8.44 26.34
C LEU A 296 3.13 7.82 27.68
N ARG A 297 2.78 6.53 27.67
CA ARG A 297 2.41 5.71 28.84
C ARG A 297 3.59 4.99 29.52
N ASN A 298 4.82 5.27 29.07
CA ASN A 298 6.03 4.58 29.52
C ASN A 298 6.05 3.07 29.20
N GLU A 299 5.37 2.65 28.14
CA GLU A 299 5.39 1.30 27.62
C GLU A 299 6.44 1.14 26.53
N GLU A 300 7.01 -0.07 26.37
CA GLU A 300 7.93 -0.38 25.29
C GLU A 300 7.22 -0.45 23.92
N ILE A 301 7.94 -0.01 22.88
CA ILE A 301 7.49 -0.12 21.51
C ILE A 301 8.38 -1.12 20.74
N ASN A 302 7.80 -2.25 20.37
CA ASN A 302 8.47 -3.25 19.54
C ASN A 302 7.52 -3.65 18.42
N ASN A 303 8.07 -3.92 17.23
CA ASN A 303 7.35 -4.54 16.13
C ASN A 303 6.01 -3.87 15.77
N TYR A 304 5.88 -2.55 15.91
CA TYR A 304 4.61 -1.84 15.72
C TYR A 304 4.09 -1.91 14.27
N PHE A 305 4.93 -2.26 13.28
CA PHE A 305 4.52 -2.57 11.91
C PHE A 305 4.14 -4.04 11.71
N GLU A 306 4.40 -4.93 12.67
CA GLU A 306 4.12 -6.37 12.54
C GLU A 306 2.64 -6.69 12.72
N ILE A 307 1.82 -6.07 11.88
CA ILE A 307 0.37 -6.22 11.83
C ILE A 307 -0.08 -6.36 10.36
N PRO A 308 -1.16 -7.10 10.08
CA PRO A 308 -1.58 -7.39 8.71
C PRO A 308 -2.19 -6.19 7.98
N HIS A 309 -2.64 -5.17 8.69
CA HIS A 309 -3.30 -4.00 8.13
C HIS A 309 -2.90 -2.74 8.89
N TRP A 310 -2.37 -1.76 8.17
CA TRP A 310 -1.78 -0.54 8.75
C TRP A 310 -2.74 0.67 8.83
N LEU A 311 -3.99 0.52 8.37
CA LEU A 311 -5.05 1.55 8.46
C LEU A 311 -5.85 1.48 9.76
#